data_6ac030efffc1ce7440d5eb2ad0b8ece0
#
_entry.id   6ac030efffc1ce7440d5eb2ad0b8ece0
#
_cell.length_a   1.000
_cell.length_b   1.000
_cell.length_c   1.000
_cell.angle_alpha   90.00
_cell.angle_beta   90.00
_cell.angle_gamma   90.00
#
_symmetry.space_group_name_H-M   'P 1'
#
loop_
_entity.id
_entity.type
_entity.pdbx_description
1 polymer ?
#
loop_
_entity_poly.entity_id
_entity_poly.type
_entity_poly.pdbx_seq_one_letter_code
_entity_poly.pdbx_strand_id
1 'polypeptide(L)'
;MRGVDLRPLRLEDPFTRERLLSYIWADQPARAERLCHAIALNRARPPQIERASAAPWLAFQLAQPQREGACRVVMHSMVLQYLPEAERRAALTSIMAAGARATADRPFAWIGLEWNSDRSEVQLRLTRWPGEGGENGTSRVLAICHAYGSWIDWRG
;
A
#
# COMPACT_ATOMS: atom_id res chain seq x y z
N MET A 1 8.14 -9.40 -3.91
CA MET A 1 7.33 -8.42 -3.14
C MET A 1 7.27 -8.90 -1.71
N ARG A 2 7.46 -8.03 -0.73
CA ARG A 2 7.35 -8.31 0.72
C ARG A 2 6.35 -7.33 1.32
N GLY A 3 5.63 -7.76 2.33
CA GLY A 3 4.65 -6.94 3.04
C GLY A 3 4.72 -7.14 4.55
N VAL A 4 4.01 -6.30 5.27
CA VAL A 4 3.93 -6.33 6.73
C VAL A 4 2.49 -6.12 7.17
N ASP A 5 2.09 -6.82 8.20
CA ASP A 5 0.81 -6.64 8.88
C ASP A 5 0.96 -7.06 10.35
N LEU A 6 0.23 -6.41 11.26
CA LEU A 6 0.21 -6.79 12.68
C LEU A 6 -0.41 -8.17 12.90
N ARG A 7 -1.37 -8.54 12.04
CA ARG A 7 -2.12 -9.81 12.10
C ARG A 7 -2.35 -10.37 10.69
N PRO A 8 -1.31 -10.87 10.01
CA PRO A 8 -1.44 -11.40 8.67
C PRO A 8 -2.52 -12.46 8.59
N LEU A 9 -3.39 -12.33 7.59
CA LEU A 9 -4.46 -13.30 7.35
C LEU A 9 -3.89 -14.55 6.68
N ARG A 10 -4.23 -15.72 7.23
CA ARG A 10 -3.89 -17.03 6.66
C ARG A 10 -5.04 -17.52 5.82
N LEU A 11 -4.96 -17.38 4.50
CA LEU A 11 -6.03 -17.80 3.59
C LEU A 11 -6.05 -19.31 3.31
N GLU A 12 -5.06 -20.06 3.82
CA GLU A 12 -5.12 -21.52 3.89
C GLU A 12 -6.20 -22.01 4.87
N ASP A 13 -6.43 -21.25 5.95
CA ASP A 13 -7.45 -21.54 6.95
C ASP A 13 -8.86 -21.24 6.43
N PRO A 14 -9.76 -22.27 6.40
CA PRO A 14 -11.14 -22.09 5.96
C PRO A 14 -11.91 -21.04 6.76
N PHE A 15 -11.76 -21.01 8.09
CA PHE A 15 -12.45 -20.06 8.96
C PHE A 15 -12.06 -18.61 8.66
N THR A 16 -10.80 -18.38 8.31
CA THR A 16 -10.35 -17.05 7.88
C THR A 16 -11.04 -16.63 6.59
N ARG A 17 -11.21 -17.55 5.62
CA ARG A 17 -11.91 -17.23 4.36
C ARG A 17 -13.40 -16.97 4.57
N GLU A 18 -14.07 -17.80 5.36
CA GLU A 18 -15.49 -17.60 5.71
C GLU A 18 -15.71 -16.28 6.42
N ARG A 19 -14.84 -15.93 7.37
CA ARG A 19 -14.88 -14.64 8.06
C ARG A 19 -14.71 -13.47 7.10
N LEU A 20 -13.81 -13.56 6.12
CA LEU A 20 -13.66 -12.49 5.10
C LEU A 20 -14.92 -12.34 4.26
N LEU A 21 -15.54 -13.45 3.85
CA LEU A 21 -16.78 -13.45 3.09
C LEU A 21 -17.94 -12.87 3.92
N SER A 22 -18.00 -13.14 5.22
CA SER A 22 -19.05 -12.61 6.10
C SER A 22 -19.05 -11.10 6.26
N TYR A 23 -17.97 -10.40 5.89
CA TYR A 23 -17.91 -8.93 5.86
C TYR A 23 -18.55 -8.32 4.61
N ILE A 24 -18.99 -9.13 3.66
CA ILE A 24 -19.66 -8.67 2.44
C ILE A 24 -21.16 -8.79 2.63
N TRP A 25 -21.86 -7.71 2.37
CA TRP A 25 -23.31 -7.67 2.46
C TRP A 25 -23.95 -8.58 1.41
N ALA A 26 -25.07 -9.22 1.75
CA ALA A 26 -25.73 -10.22 0.91
C ALA A 26 -26.20 -9.67 -0.47
N ASP A 27 -26.42 -8.37 -0.57
CA ASP A 27 -26.80 -7.66 -1.79
C ASP A 27 -25.62 -7.25 -2.69
N GLN A 28 -24.38 -7.67 -2.35
CA GLN A 28 -23.16 -7.35 -3.08
C GLN A 28 -22.49 -8.59 -3.72
N PRO A 29 -23.17 -9.38 -4.56
CA PRO A 29 -22.64 -10.63 -5.10
C PRO A 29 -21.35 -10.44 -5.92
N ALA A 30 -21.25 -9.37 -6.71
CA ALA A 30 -20.04 -9.05 -7.49
C ALA A 30 -18.81 -8.78 -6.60
N ARG A 31 -19.02 -8.27 -5.38
CA ARG A 31 -17.93 -8.06 -4.42
C ARG A 31 -17.51 -9.40 -3.80
N ALA A 32 -18.45 -10.27 -3.50
CA ALA A 32 -18.17 -11.62 -3.02
C ALA A 32 -17.37 -12.43 -4.05
N GLU A 33 -17.76 -12.38 -5.32
CA GLU A 33 -17.05 -13.03 -6.42
C GLU A 33 -15.60 -12.52 -6.55
N ARG A 34 -15.39 -11.19 -6.55
CA ARG A 34 -14.04 -10.60 -6.55
C ARG A 34 -13.19 -11.08 -5.37
N LEU A 35 -13.78 -11.19 -4.18
CA LEU A 35 -13.07 -11.69 -3.01
C LEU A 35 -12.71 -13.17 -3.18
N CYS A 36 -13.61 -14.02 -3.70
CA CYS A 36 -13.33 -15.42 -3.99
C CYS A 36 -12.15 -15.56 -4.96
N HIS A 37 -12.13 -14.78 -6.04
CA HIS A 37 -11.01 -14.76 -7.00
C HIS A 37 -9.70 -14.28 -6.35
N ALA A 38 -9.74 -13.24 -5.51
CA ALA A 38 -8.57 -12.75 -4.78
C ALA A 38 -8.01 -13.80 -3.80
N ILE A 39 -8.88 -14.52 -3.11
CA ILE A 39 -8.50 -15.64 -2.22
C ILE A 39 -7.83 -16.76 -3.04
N ALA A 40 -8.41 -17.15 -4.17
CA ALA A 40 -7.85 -18.17 -5.04
C ALA A 40 -6.46 -17.80 -5.55
N LEU A 41 -6.31 -16.55 -6.01
CA LEU A 41 -5.02 -16.03 -6.48
C LEU A 41 -3.97 -15.97 -5.37
N ASN A 42 -4.34 -15.51 -4.19
CA ASN A 42 -3.45 -15.46 -3.03
C ASN A 42 -2.97 -16.88 -2.63
N ARG A 43 -3.86 -17.87 -2.64
CA ARG A 43 -3.50 -19.27 -2.33
C ARG A 43 -2.57 -19.87 -3.39
N ALA A 44 -2.75 -19.53 -4.66
CA ALA A 44 -1.88 -19.99 -5.74
C ALA A 44 -0.50 -19.32 -5.71
N ARG A 45 -0.43 -18.08 -5.24
CA ARG A 45 0.80 -17.28 -5.15
C ARG A 45 0.82 -16.47 -3.85
N PRO A 46 1.07 -17.12 -2.70
CA PRO A 46 1.01 -16.46 -1.41
C PRO A 46 2.05 -15.34 -1.31
N PRO A 47 1.65 -14.12 -0.94
CA PRO A 47 2.59 -13.03 -0.71
C PRO A 47 3.40 -13.29 0.57
N GLN A 48 4.65 -12.82 0.58
CA GLN A 48 5.47 -12.85 1.80
C GLN A 48 5.07 -11.68 2.71
N ILE A 49 4.25 -11.97 3.73
CA ILE A 49 3.81 -10.97 4.71
C ILE A 49 4.38 -11.33 6.08
N GLU A 50 5.14 -10.41 6.64
CA GLU A 50 5.74 -10.54 7.97
C GLU A 50 4.80 -10.00 9.03
N ARG A 51 4.77 -10.66 10.19
CA ARG A 51 4.02 -10.14 11.34
C ARG A 51 4.90 -9.16 12.11
N ALA A 52 4.66 -7.86 11.94
CA ALA A 52 5.39 -6.79 12.61
C ALA A 52 4.60 -5.48 12.61
N SER A 53 5.10 -4.48 13.35
CA SER A 53 4.66 -3.09 13.25
C SER A 53 5.20 -2.47 11.96
N ALA A 54 4.38 -1.68 11.27
CA ALA A 54 4.68 -1.16 9.93
C ALA A 54 5.90 -0.23 9.92
N ALA A 55 5.99 0.74 10.84
CA ALA A 55 7.04 1.74 10.79
C ALA A 55 8.45 1.18 11.01
N PRO A 56 8.76 0.39 12.06
CA PRO A 56 10.09 -0.17 12.23
C PRO A 56 10.45 -1.18 11.13
N TRP A 57 9.48 -1.99 10.66
CA TRP A 57 9.70 -2.90 9.55
C TRP A 57 10.06 -2.14 8.27
N LEU A 58 9.30 -1.09 7.94
CA LEU A 58 9.53 -0.25 6.77
C LEU A 58 10.90 0.43 6.82
N ALA A 59 11.27 1.02 7.98
CA ALA A 59 12.57 1.63 8.18
C ALA A 59 13.71 0.62 7.93
N PHE A 60 13.58 -0.60 8.46
CA PHE A 60 14.53 -1.68 8.22
C PHE A 60 14.64 -2.05 6.73
N GLN A 61 13.49 -2.22 6.03
CA GLN A 61 13.48 -2.55 4.59
C GLN A 61 14.09 -1.44 3.74
N LEU A 62 13.82 -0.18 4.07
CA LEU A 62 14.32 0.98 3.33
C LEU A 62 15.82 1.27 3.59
N ALA A 63 16.37 0.76 4.70
CA ALA A 63 17.80 0.80 4.97
C ALA A 63 18.61 -0.25 4.19
N GLN A 64 17.94 -1.29 3.65
CA GLN A 64 18.64 -2.33 2.88
C GLN A 64 19.18 -1.76 1.55
N PRO A 65 20.32 -2.27 1.06
CA PRO A 65 20.86 -1.87 -0.24
C PRO A 65 19.83 -2.03 -1.36
N GLN A 66 19.80 -1.07 -2.26
CA GLN A 66 18.99 -1.14 -3.48
C GLN A 66 19.88 -1.52 -4.65
N ARG A 67 19.42 -2.49 -5.45
CA ARG A 67 20.13 -2.88 -6.68
C ARG A 67 20.09 -1.73 -7.67
N GLU A 68 21.19 -1.49 -8.33
CA GLU A 68 21.30 -0.54 -9.44
C GLU A 68 20.40 -0.95 -10.60
N GLY A 69 19.83 0.01 -11.30
CA GLY A 69 18.86 -0.19 -12.37
C GLY A 69 17.48 -0.68 -11.91
N ALA A 70 17.25 -0.81 -10.59
CA ALA A 70 15.95 -1.27 -10.05
C ALA A 70 15.24 -0.14 -9.33
N CYS A 71 13.97 0.11 -9.68
CA CYS A 71 13.10 1.01 -8.90
C CYS A 71 12.63 0.30 -7.64
N ARG A 72 12.85 0.92 -6.48
CA ARG A 72 12.22 0.49 -5.21
C ARG A 72 10.86 1.15 -5.09
N VAL A 73 9.85 0.35 -4.78
CA VAL A 73 8.48 0.84 -4.63
C VAL A 73 7.97 0.53 -3.22
N VAL A 74 7.42 1.54 -2.55
CA VAL A 74 6.57 1.37 -1.36
C VAL A 74 5.14 1.58 -1.79
N MET A 75 4.25 0.66 -1.41
CA MET A 75 2.82 0.78 -1.67
C MET A 75 2.03 0.49 -0.39
N HIS A 76 0.99 1.27 -0.17
CA HIS A 76 -0.01 1.01 0.87
C HIS A 76 -1.40 1.47 0.42
N SER A 77 -2.42 0.90 1.05
CA SER A 77 -3.81 1.18 0.73
C SER A 77 -4.65 1.22 2.00
N MET A 78 -5.32 2.33 2.26
CA MET A 78 -6.29 2.54 3.34
C MET A 78 -5.77 2.12 4.73
N VAL A 79 -4.46 2.25 4.98
CA VAL A 79 -3.81 1.80 6.22
C VAL A 79 -3.40 2.94 7.14
N LEU A 80 -3.04 4.09 6.61
CA LEU A 80 -2.49 5.20 7.41
C LEU A 80 -3.47 5.72 8.47
N GLN A 81 -4.76 5.63 8.20
CA GLN A 81 -5.81 6.04 9.13
C GLN A 81 -5.90 5.16 10.39
N TYR A 82 -5.38 3.94 10.34
CA TYR A 82 -5.40 2.98 11.45
C TYR A 82 -4.11 2.98 12.27
N LEU A 83 -3.06 3.62 11.77
CA LEU A 83 -1.80 3.72 12.51
C LEU A 83 -1.91 4.77 13.62
N PRO A 84 -1.38 4.50 14.82
CA PRO A 84 -1.13 5.53 15.81
C PRO A 84 -0.34 6.69 15.20
N GLU A 85 -0.61 7.92 15.63
CA GLU A 85 0.00 9.10 15.00
C GLU A 85 1.54 9.06 14.98
N ALA A 86 2.16 8.61 16.07
CA ALA A 86 3.62 8.48 16.13
C ALA A 86 4.15 7.45 15.12
N GLU A 87 3.45 6.32 14.96
CA GLU A 87 3.83 5.28 13.99
C GLU A 87 3.64 5.76 12.56
N ARG A 88 2.49 6.39 12.27
CA ARG A 88 2.22 7.00 10.97
C ARG A 88 3.31 8.00 10.58
N ARG A 89 3.67 8.91 11.49
CA ARG A 89 4.72 9.90 11.30
C ARG A 89 6.08 9.25 11.03
N ALA A 90 6.45 8.24 11.81
CA ALA A 90 7.70 7.50 11.62
C ALA A 90 7.77 6.78 10.27
N ALA A 91 6.67 6.16 9.83
CA ALA A 91 6.57 5.51 8.52
C ALA A 91 6.74 6.52 7.37
N LEU A 92 6.02 7.64 7.43
CA LEU A 92 6.12 8.70 6.43
C LEU A 92 7.52 9.33 6.37
N THR A 93 8.13 9.59 7.53
CA THR A 93 9.52 10.08 7.61
C THR A 93 10.50 9.10 6.95
N SER A 94 10.33 7.80 7.17
CA SER A 94 11.18 6.77 6.56
C SER A 94 11.04 6.75 5.03
N ILE A 95 9.82 6.91 4.51
CA ILE A 95 9.54 6.98 3.06
C ILE A 95 10.22 8.21 2.46
N MET A 96 9.99 9.39 3.05
CA MET A 96 10.58 10.65 2.56
C MET A 96 12.10 10.60 2.57
N ALA A 97 12.70 10.10 3.65
CA ALA A 97 14.14 9.95 3.75
C ALA A 97 14.71 8.94 2.73
N ALA A 98 13.98 7.88 2.39
CA ALA A 98 14.38 6.96 1.33
C ALA A 98 14.28 7.62 -0.05
N GLY A 99 13.22 8.39 -0.31
CA GLY A 99 13.06 9.17 -1.53
C GLY A 99 14.17 10.20 -1.74
N ALA A 100 14.51 10.96 -0.71
CA ALA A 100 15.59 11.97 -0.76
C ALA A 100 16.97 11.37 -1.10
N ARG A 101 17.19 10.07 -0.83
CA ARG A 101 18.43 9.37 -1.19
C ARG A 101 18.40 8.72 -2.59
N ALA A 102 17.26 8.79 -3.29
CA ALA A 102 17.14 8.16 -4.60
C ALA A 102 18.02 8.86 -5.66
N THR A 103 18.51 8.08 -6.60
CA THR A 103 19.29 8.55 -7.74
C THR A 103 18.67 8.04 -9.05
N ALA A 104 19.15 8.52 -10.19
CA ALA A 104 18.71 8.03 -11.49
C ALA A 104 18.89 6.51 -11.64
N ASP A 105 19.99 5.98 -11.09
CA ASP A 105 20.30 4.55 -11.15
C ASP A 105 19.59 3.72 -10.06
N ARG A 106 19.08 4.36 -9.03
CA ARG A 106 18.33 3.76 -7.90
C ARG A 106 17.09 4.59 -7.59
N PRO A 107 16.14 4.62 -8.55
CA PRO A 107 14.91 5.41 -8.37
C PRO A 107 14.02 4.83 -7.27
N PHE A 108 13.23 5.70 -6.66
CA PHE A 108 12.27 5.34 -5.63
C PHE A 108 10.87 5.84 -6.00
N ALA A 109 9.85 5.06 -5.70
CA ALA A 109 8.46 5.45 -5.88
C ALA A 109 7.62 5.11 -4.65
N TRP A 110 6.71 6.00 -4.34
CA TRP A 110 5.71 5.81 -3.29
C TRP A 110 4.31 5.89 -3.88
N ILE A 111 3.54 4.83 -3.70
CA ILE A 111 2.15 4.71 -4.16
C ILE A 111 1.25 4.61 -2.93
N GLY A 112 0.35 5.55 -2.75
CA GLY A 112 -0.63 5.56 -1.69
C GLY A 112 -2.05 5.60 -2.25
N LEU A 113 -2.91 4.69 -1.80
CA LEU A 113 -4.36 4.79 -1.98
C LEU A 113 -4.95 5.13 -0.60
N GLU A 114 -5.23 6.40 -0.35
CA GLU A 114 -5.64 6.89 0.96
C GLU A 114 -6.64 8.03 0.84
N TRP A 115 -7.33 8.33 1.93
CA TRP A 115 -8.08 9.57 2.06
C TRP A 115 -7.14 10.79 1.91
N ASN A 116 -7.63 11.81 1.22
CA ASN A 116 -7.00 13.13 1.27
C ASN A 116 -7.12 13.75 2.68
N SER A 117 -6.50 14.91 2.90
CA SER A 117 -6.38 15.52 4.24
C SER A 117 -7.72 15.86 4.89
N ASP A 118 -8.72 16.26 4.12
CA ASP A 118 -10.05 16.60 4.59
C ASP A 118 -11.04 15.42 4.55
N ARG A 119 -10.57 14.24 4.10
CA ARG A 119 -11.35 13.00 3.99
C ARG A 119 -12.56 13.09 3.05
N SER A 120 -12.53 13.98 2.09
CA SER A 120 -13.57 14.12 1.06
C SER A 120 -13.42 13.13 -0.09
N GLU A 121 -12.18 12.70 -0.37
CA GLU A 121 -11.87 11.83 -1.50
C GLU A 121 -10.81 10.78 -1.14
N VAL A 122 -10.95 9.58 -1.72
CA VAL A 122 -9.87 8.58 -1.73
C VAL A 122 -9.04 8.77 -2.99
N GLN A 123 -7.76 9.05 -2.82
CA GLN A 123 -6.85 9.36 -3.91
C GLN A 123 -5.81 8.25 -4.09
N LEU A 124 -5.64 7.80 -5.33
CA LEU A 124 -4.46 7.06 -5.73
C LEU A 124 -3.37 8.09 -6.11
N ARG A 125 -2.34 8.15 -5.29
CA ARG A 125 -1.24 9.11 -5.45
C ARG A 125 0.08 8.39 -5.71
N LEU A 126 0.84 8.90 -6.66
CA LEU A 126 2.21 8.48 -6.94
C LEU A 126 3.16 9.64 -6.63
N THR A 127 4.21 9.36 -5.83
CA THR A 127 5.36 10.24 -5.67
C THR A 127 6.61 9.51 -6.17
N ARG A 128 7.45 10.19 -6.96
CA ARG A 128 8.65 9.62 -7.58
C ARG A 128 9.88 10.42 -7.23
N TRP A 129 11.02 9.71 -7.07
CA TRP A 129 12.35 10.28 -6.88
C TRP A 129 13.39 9.55 -7.76
N PRO A 130 14.42 10.24 -8.27
CA PRO A 130 14.51 11.67 -8.26
C PRO A 130 13.38 12.30 -9.09
N GLY A 131 13.04 13.53 -8.79
CA GLY A 131 11.99 14.28 -9.48
C GLY A 131 12.23 15.77 -9.40
N GLU A 132 11.43 16.55 -10.13
CA GLU A 132 11.52 18.01 -10.19
C GLU A 132 11.32 18.67 -8.82
N GLY A 133 10.64 17.98 -7.89
CA GLY A 133 10.44 18.44 -6.51
C GLY A 133 11.65 18.28 -5.59
N GLY A 134 12.83 17.92 -6.11
CA GLY A 134 14.05 17.72 -5.31
C GLY A 134 13.86 16.64 -4.25
N GLU A 135 14.22 16.94 -2.99
CA GLU A 135 14.09 15.99 -1.85
C GLU A 135 12.65 15.58 -1.58
N ASN A 136 11.67 16.40 -1.95
CA ASN A 136 10.24 16.08 -1.80
C ASN A 136 9.70 15.17 -2.91
N GLY A 137 10.45 14.98 -3.99
CA GLY A 137 10.01 14.24 -5.16
C GLY A 137 8.92 14.95 -5.96
N THR A 138 8.46 14.31 -7.03
CA THR A 138 7.33 14.78 -7.84
C THR A 138 6.11 13.94 -7.52
N SER A 139 5.07 14.58 -6.97
CA SER A 139 3.82 13.92 -6.55
C SER A 139 2.67 14.30 -7.47
N ARG A 140 1.87 13.30 -7.88
CA ARG A 140 0.64 13.52 -8.66
C ARG A 140 -0.47 12.58 -8.21
N VAL A 141 -1.72 13.05 -8.30
CA VAL A 141 -2.90 12.21 -8.16
C VAL A 141 -3.12 11.51 -9.49
N LEU A 142 -3.14 10.18 -9.47
CA LEU A 142 -3.40 9.35 -10.64
C LEU A 142 -4.87 9.06 -10.83
N ALA A 143 -5.60 8.92 -9.73
CA ALA A 143 -7.03 8.64 -9.77
C ALA A 143 -7.73 9.10 -8.49
N ILE A 144 -9.01 9.38 -8.61
CA ILE A 144 -9.96 9.42 -7.50
C ILE A 144 -10.70 8.09 -7.48
N CYS A 145 -10.88 7.51 -6.30
CA CYS A 145 -11.41 6.17 -6.17
C CYS A 145 -12.57 6.12 -5.18
N HIS A 146 -13.47 5.20 -5.38
CA HIS A 146 -14.41 4.83 -4.33
C HIS A 146 -13.68 4.07 -3.22
N ALA A 147 -13.99 4.36 -1.94
CA ALA A 147 -13.31 3.77 -0.79
C ALA A 147 -13.35 2.23 -0.76
N TYR A 148 -14.39 1.63 -1.35
CA TYR A 148 -14.57 0.18 -1.46
C TYR A 148 -14.31 -0.38 -2.87
N GLY A 149 -13.70 0.44 -3.77
CA GLY A 149 -13.29 -0.01 -5.09
C GLY A 149 -14.42 -0.27 -6.09
N SER A 150 -15.58 0.39 -5.94
CA SER A 150 -16.70 0.25 -6.89
C SER A 150 -16.47 1.03 -8.20
N TRP A 151 -15.67 2.09 -8.17
CA TRP A 151 -15.29 2.87 -9.35
C TRP A 151 -13.91 3.51 -9.16
N ILE A 152 -13.27 3.84 -10.27
CA ILE A 152 -12.01 4.58 -10.37
C ILE A 152 -12.18 5.62 -11.46
N ASP A 153 -11.90 6.89 -11.13
CA ASP A 153 -11.83 8.00 -12.06
C ASP A 153 -10.36 8.37 -12.29
N TRP A 154 -9.82 7.96 -13.42
CA TRP A 154 -8.41 8.12 -13.77
C TRP A 154 -8.12 9.56 -14.21
N ARG A 155 -7.05 10.15 -13.65
CA ARG A 155 -6.66 11.56 -13.84
C ARG A 155 -5.29 11.74 -14.50
N GLY A 156 -4.58 10.65 -14.79
CA GLY A 156 -3.20 10.71 -15.25
C GLY A 156 -2.87 10.06 -16.55
#